data_dff677b538fde506c9a9f867af7a2dc0
#
_entry.id   dff677b538fde506c9a9f867af7a2dc0
#
_cell.length_a   1.000
_cell.length_b   1.000
_cell.length_c   1.000
_cell.angle_alpha   90.00
_cell.angle_beta   90.00
_cell.angle_gamma   90.00
#
_symmetry.space_group_name_H-M   'P 1'
#
loop_
_entity.id
_entity.type
_entity.pdbx_description
1 polymer ?
#
loop_
_entity_poly.entity_id
_entity_poly.type
_entity_poly.pdbx_seq_one_letter_code
_entity_poly.pdbx_strand_id
1 'polypeptide(L)'
;MNSDEDKDDINPPSELYAYHATSSFANDTALPYLSYFAVRLGASFEQIAWMTSLMNLIPNALQFLWGWISDKKLVRTYWIIGGSILASLALYQLSKAQTPNEMIVLVIAYSVALSIIIPTWSALQGDWMNPSKRGSTLSRFNVIGGLAGLVGSLIAVYVIYTNEANSPDSFRLLFVLAAVATFLGGLILIRVPYRDPTKTPDLILTETAKKEYSDTFQSYVRAQAFYVLNMSMLWPLFAMILIKVLEVDNMVLVAFSVIGALSEMAFQPIMGRLVDRVGPLPVLIMSRIGFAILPFIYAFFPDIRVMLALQVVILGPCFSAFLITSNAMVLDLAPNKERASYFSYYNSRVGVTSCIGALIGAYIAGYLDDFSGPIYLIDRLMDFSLIDHLDYTWRAIFIVFLLSGIGRTIGTIPFLRLKMPKKYPGSIHFVDRLMEFRMFRRR
;
A
#
# COMPACT_ATOMS: atom_id res chain seq x y z
N MET A 1 -42.32 26.16 -3.77
CA MET A 1 -40.99 26.71 -4.03
C MET A 1 -40.21 26.57 -2.73
N ASN A 2 -39.02 26.06 -2.77
CA ASN A 2 -38.04 25.79 -1.68
C ASN A 2 -38.20 24.50 -0.87
N SER A 3 -38.22 23.33 -1.53
CA SER A 3 -38.00 22.05 -0.86
C SER A 3 -36.86 21.21 -1.48
N ASP A 4 -36.20 21.69 -2.53
CA ASP A 4 -35.15 20.95 -3.24
C ASP A 4 -33.72 21.46 -2.98
N GLU A 5 -33.54 22.66 -2.39
CA GLU A 5 -32.18 23.19 -2.05
C GLU A 5 -31.60 22.61 -0.77
N ASP A 6 -32.38 22.07 0.14
CA ASP A 6 -31.92 21.51 1.42
C ASP A 6 -31.37 20.07 1.32
N LYS A 7 -31.51 19.43 0.13
CA LYS A 7 -30.97 18.06 -0.08
C LYS A 7 -29.50 17.99 -0.46
N ASP A 8 -28.85 19.11 -0.75
CA ASP A 8 -27.51 19.13 -1.36
C ASP A 8 -26.32 19.26 -0.41
N ASP A 9 -26.52 19.50 0.87
CA ASP A 9 -25.41 19.70 1.81
C ASP A 9 -25.23 18.52 2.80
N ILE A 10 -25.05 17.32 2.20
CA ILE A 10 -24.70 16.12 2.97
C ILE A 10 -23.22 16.23 3.38
N ASN A 11 -22.98 16.60 4.63
CA ASN A 11 -21.65 16.55 5.20
C ASN A 11 -21.51 15.30 6.10
N PRO A 12 -20.40 14.53 6.00
CA PRO A 12 -20.13 13.44 6.93
C PRO A 12 -20.10 13.94 8.35
N PRO A 13 -20.69 13.21 9.32
CA PRO A 13 -20.62 13.58 10.73
C PRO A 13 -19.18 13.55 11.26
N SER A 14 -18.91 14.37 12.27
CA SER A 14 -17.57 14.50 12.88
C SER A 14 -16.98 13.17 13.38
N GLU A 15 -17.84 12.26 13.78
CA GLU A 15 -17.50 10.92 14.27
C GLU A 15 -16.81 10.07 13.19
N LEU A 16 -17.17 10.24 11.92
CA LEU A 16 -16.49 9.53 10.83
C LEU A 16 -15.06 10.04 10.63
N TYR A 17 -14.86 11.36 10.75
CA TYR A 17 -13.52 11.94 10.70
C TYR A 17 -12.69 11.52 11.92
N ALA A 18 -13.29 11.49 13.11
CA ALA A 18 -12.62 11.05 14.34
C ALA A 18 -12.22 9.57 14.27
N TYR A 19 -13.12 8.70 13.78
CA TYR A 19 -12.79 7.29 13.52
C TYR A 19 -11.62 7.15 12.54
N HIS A 20 -11.67 7.89 11.42
CA HIS A 20 -10.59 7.83 10.41
C HIS A 20 -9.25 8.31 10.99
N ALA A 21 -9.26 9.39 11.78
CA ALA A 21 -8.09 9.91 12.46
C ALA A 21 -7.49 8.88 13.45
N THR A 22 -8.31 8.28 14.32
CA THR A 22 -7.84 7.26 15.27
C THR A 22 -7.33 6.00 14.57
N SER A 23 -7.98 5.58 13.49
CA SER A 23 -7.54 4.44 12.68
C SER A 23 -6.21 4.72 11.98
N SER A 24 -6.03 5.91 11.37
CA SER A 24 -4.77 6.31 10.76
C SER A 24 -3.65 6.43 11.78
N PHE A 25 -3.95 7.04 12.93
CA PHE A 25 -3.00 7.10 14.06
C PHE A 25 -2.53 5.70 14.47
N ALA A 26 -3.46 4.76 14.67
CA ALA A 26 -3.13 3.38 15.05
C ALA A 26 -2.27 2.68 13.99
N ASN A 27 -2.64 2.82 12.72
CA ASN A 27 -1.93 2.20 11.61
C ASN A 27 -0.49 2.72 11.52
N ASP A 28 -0.29 4.04 11.55
CA ASP A 28 1.03 4.65 11.35
C ASP A 28 1.91 4.57 12.61
N THR A 29 1.32 4.32 13.79
CA THR A 29 2.06 4.09 15.03
C THR A 29 2.67 2.69 15.09
N ALA A 30 2.02 1.65 14.53
CA ALA A 30 2.43 0.25 14.75
C ALA A 30 2.80 -0.51 13.48
N LEU A 31 2.01 -0.40 12.40
CA LEU A 31 2.17 -1.29 11.25
C LEU A 31 3.50 -1.16 10.50
N PRO A 32 4.09 0.03 10.31
CA PRO A 32 5.41 0.17 9.69
C PRO A 32 6.51 -0.59 10.44
N TYR A 33 6.34 -0.80 11.74
CA TYR A 33 7.34 -1.40 12.62
C TYR A 33 7.14 -2.90 12.84
N LEU A 34 6.08 -3.50 12.30
CA LEU A 34 5.76 -4.92 12.49
C LEU A 34 6.90 -5.84 12.00
N SER A 35 7.40 -5.62 10.80
CA SER A 35 8.50 -6.40 10.25
C SER A 35 9.81 -6.17 11.02
N TYR A 36 10.07 -4.95 11.45
CA TYR A 36 11.25 -4.62 12.25
C TYR A 36 11.21 -5.33 13.61
N PHE A 37 10.06 -5.31 14.28
CA PHE A 37 9.86 -6.05 15.52
C PHE A 37 10.08 -7.55 15.33
N ALA A 38 9.55 -8.14 14.25
CA ALA A 38 9.77 -9.55 13.93
C ALA A 38 11.27 -9.88 13.73
N VAL A 39 12.02 -9.03 13.00
CA VAL A 39 13.45 -9.24 12.80
C VAL A 39 14.22 -9.15 14.12
N ARG A 40 13.86 -8.22 15.01
CA ARG A 40 14.46 -8.11 16.35
C ARG A 40 14.15 -9.32 17.24
N LEU A 41 13.02 -10.02 17.01
CA LEU A 41 12.72 -11.31 17.66
C LEU A 41 13.37 -12.52 16.96
N GLY A 42 14.19 -12.30 15.94
CA GLY A 42 14.93 -13.36 15.24
C GLY A 42 14.16 -14.01 14.07
N ALA A 43 13.20 -13.31 13.47
CA ALA A 43 12.44 -13.85 12.33
C ALA A 43 13.35 -14.16 11.13
N SER A 44 13.06 -15.29 10.45
CA SER A 44 13.64 -15.65 9.16
C SER A 44 13.01 -14.87 8.00
N PHE A 45 13.62 -14.96 6.80
CA PHE A 45 13.08 -14.40 5.56
C PHE A 45 11.65 -14.90 5.29
N GLU A 46 11.42 -16.20 5.45
CA GLU A 46 10.13 -16.85 5.22
C GLU A 46 9.08 -16.37 6.22
N GLN A 47 9.44 -16.23 7.51
CA GLN A 47 8.51 -15.77 8.54
C GLN A 47 8.05 -14.33 8.28
N ILE A 48 8.94 -13.43 7.86
CA ILE A 48 8.57 -12.05 7.48
C ILE A 48 7.71 -12.07 6.23
N ALA A 49 8.05 -12.92 5.25
CA ALA A 49 7.25 -13.07 4.04
C ALA A 49 5.84 -13.56 4.35
N TRP A 50 5.68 -14.55 5.22
CA TRP A 50 4.37 -15.01 5.66
C TRP A 50 3.58 -13.88 6.32
N MET A 51 4.18 -13.12 7.23
CA MET A 51 3.51 -11.99 7.89
C MET A 51 3.05 -10.93 6.89
N THR A 52 3.94 -10.46 6.01
CA THR A 52 3.62 -9.43 5.01
C THR A 52 2.63 -9.93 3.96
N SER A 53 2.75 -11.19 3.57
CA SER A 53 1.86 -11.81 2.58
C SER A 53 0.44 -12.00 3.12
N LEU A 54 0.29 -12.48 4.34
CA LEU A 54 -1.01 -12.71 4.98
C LEU A 54 -1.73 -11.40 5.27
N MET A 55 -1.00 -10.33 5.64
CA MET A 55 -1.56 -8.98 5.78
C MET A 55 -2.17 -8.44 4.49
N ASN A 56 -1.62 -8.84 3.34
CA ASN A 56 -2.17 -8.43 2.04
C ASN A 56 -3.23 -9.40 1.52
N LEU A 57 -2.99 -10.71 1.66
CA LEU A 57 -3.85 -11.74 1.09
C LEU A 57 -5.21 -11.81 1.79
N ILE A 58 -5.22 -11.91 3.12
CA ILE A 58 -6.44 -12.18 3.90
C ILE A 58 -7.49 -11.08 3.74
N PRO A 59 -7.15 -9.76 3.93
CA PRO A 59 -8.13 -8.70 3.72
C PRO A 59 -8.68 -8.70 2.30
N ASN A 60 -7.83 -8.87 1.30
CA ASN A 60 -8.25 -8.83 -0.10
C ASN A 60 -9.05 -10.07 -0.53
N ALA A 61 -8.72 -11.27 -0.02
CA ALA A 61 -9.45 -12.49 -0.31
C ALA A 61 -10.84 -12.52 0.33
N LEU A 62 -10.95 -12.06 1.58
CA LEU A 62 -12.21 -12.08 2.35
C LEU A 62 -13.08 -10.84 2.09
N GLN A 63 -12.57 -9.80 1.46
CA GLN A 63 -13.29 -8.56 1.16
C GLN A 63 -14.61 -8.80 0.43
N PHE A 64 -14.62 -9.72 -0.53
CA PHE A 64 -15.83 -10.07 -1.28
C PHE A 64 -16.94 -10.64 -0.37
N LEU A 65 -16.56 -11.51 0.57
CA LEU A 65 -17.50 -12.11 1.52
C LEU A 65 -18.15 -11.05 2.43
N TRP A 66 -17.33 -10.18 3.00
CA TRP A 66 -17.80 -9.14 3.93
C TRP A 66 -18.57 -8.04 3.23
N GLY A 67 -18.19 -7.66 2.00
CA GLY A 67 -18.95 -6.73 1.18
C GLY A 67 -20.38 -7.23 0.94
N TRP A 68 -20.53 -8.50 0.55
CA TRP A 68 -21.84 -9.14 0.34
C TRP A 68 -22.68 -9.24 1.63
N ILE A 69 -22.05 -9.58 2.76
CA ILE A 69 -22.73 -9.64 4.07
C ILE A 69 -23.17 -8.25 4.51
N SER A 70 -22.32 -7.25 4.37
CA SER A 70 -22.60 -5.87 4.80
C SER A 70 -23.72 -5.23 3.99
N ASP A 71 -23.81 -5.54 2.71
CA ASP A 71 -24.88 -5.04 1.85
C ASP A 71 -26.25 -5.64 2.17
N LYS A 72 -26.29 -6.90 2.68
CA LYS A 72 -27.55 -7.55 3.09
C LYS A 72 -28.04 -7.15 4.47
N LYS A 73 -27.14 -6.89 5.40
CA LYS A 73 -27.43 -6.58 6.82
C LYS A 73 -27.04 -5.12 7.17
N LEU A 74 -27.67 -4.23 6.58
CA LEU A 74 -27.84 -2.78 6.67
C LEU A 74 -27.12 -1.95 7.78
N VAL A 75 -26.48 -2.51 8.80
CA VAL A 75 -25.87 -1.70 9.87
C VAL A 75 -24.34 -1.84 9.80
N ARG A 76 -23.74 -1.11 8.85
CA ARG A 76 -22.30 -1.12 8.57
C ARG A 76 -21.44 -0.74 9.78
N THR A 77 -21.92 0.17 10.60
CA THR A 77 -21.23 0.61 11.83
C THR A 77 -20.94 -0.53 12.81
N TYR A 78 -21.89 -1.44 13.03
CA TYR A 78 -21.67 -2.57 13.96
C TYR A 78 -20.60 -3.54 13.46
N TRP A 79 -20.50 -3.76 12.13
CA TRP A 79 -19.43 -4.59 11.57
C TRP A 79 -18.06 -3.96 11.76
N ILE A 80 -17.94 -2.63 11.58
CA ILE A 80 -16.69 -1.93 11.82
C ILE A 80 -16.33 -1.95 13.31
N ILE A 81 -17.29 -1.76 14.22
CA ILE A 81 -17.05 -1.85 15.67
C ILE A 81 -16.53 -3.24 16.05
N GLY A 82 -17.20 -4.31 15.61
CA GLY A 82 -16.77 -5.68 15.87
C GLY A 82 -15.38 -5.98 15.31
N GLY A 83 -15.10 -5.55 14.07
CA GLY A 83 -13.78 -5.64 13.47
C GLY A 83 -12.72 -4.85 14.24
N SER A 84 -13.05 -3.64 14.72
CA SER A 84 -12.12 -2.81 15.50
C SER A 84 -11.80 -3.42 16.86
N ILE A 85 -12.76 -4.07 17.53
CA ILE A 85 -12.52 -4.81 18.77
C ILE A 85 -11.56 -5.98 18.49
N LEU A 86 -11.81 -6.79 17.45
CA LEU A 86 -10.95 -7.91 17.10
C LEU A 86 -9.52 -7.43 16.72
N ALA A 87 -9.42 -6.36 15.94
CA ALA A 87 -8.14 -5.75 15.55
C ALA A 87 -7.37 -5.24 16.78
N SER A 88 -8.06 -4.55 17.70
CA SER A 88 -7.47 -4.06 18.94
C SER A 88 -6.94 -5.20 19.82
N LEU A 89 -7.68 -6.28 19.98
CA LEU A 89 -7.23 -7.46 20.74
C LEU A 89 -6.00 -8.09 20.09
N ALA A 90 -5.97 -8.22 18.75
CA ALA A 90 -4.83 -8.76 18.03
C ALA A 90 -3.57 -7.87 18.19
N LEU A 91 -3.71 -6.53 18.08
CA LEU A 91 -2.61 -5.58 18.30
C LEU A 91 -2.10 -5.63 19.74
N TYR A 92 -3.00 -5.72 20.71
CA TYR A 92 -2.61 -5.85 22.11
C TYR A 92 -1.84 -7.15 22.38
N GLN A 93 -2.26 -8.26 21.79
CA GLN A 93 -1.52 -9.52 21.91
C GLN A 93 -0.18 -9.48 21.15
N LEU A 94 -0.11 -8.79 20.00
CA LEU A 94 1.16 -8.56 19.28
C LEU A 94 2.19 -7.84 20.16
N SER A 95 1.76 -6.92 21.04
CA SER A 95 2.67 -6.27 21.98
C SER A 95 3.32 -7.25 22.98
N LYS A 96 2.74 -8.41 23.21
CA LYS A 96 3.22 -9.44 24.14
C LYS A 96 3.97 -10.59 23.44
N ALA A 97 3.97 -10.63 22.13
CA ALA A 97 4.60 -11.71 21.36
C ALA A 97 6.08 -11.86 21.71
N GLN A 98 6.52 -13.11 21.89
CA GLN A 98 7.90 -13.46 22.23
C GLN A 98 8.61 -14.13 21.05
N THR A 99 7.86 -14.71 20.12
CA THR A 99 8.38 -15.45 18.99
C THR A 99 7.79 -14.97 17.66
N PRO A 100 8.53 -15.08 16.54
CA PRO A 100 7.99 -14.76 15.23
C PRO A 100 6.77 -15.59 14.84
N ASN A 101 6.68 -16.85 15.28
CA ASN A 101 5.53 -17.72 15.00
C ASN A 101 4.26 -17.24 15.70
N GLU A 102 4.35 -16.77 16.95
CA GLU A 102 3.22 -16.12 17.62
C GLU A 102 2.77 -14.87 16.85
N MET A 103 3.71 -14.06 16.35
CA MET A 103 3.38 -12.89 15.55
C MET A 103 2.62 -13.27 14.27
N ILE A 104 2.99 -14.35 13.56
CA ILE A 104 2.28 -14.81 12.35
C ILE A 104 0.81 -15.09 12.68
N VAL A 105 0.54 -15.83 13.77
CA VAL A 105 -0.84 -16.17 14.17
C VAL A 105 -1.64 -14.90 14.50
N LEU A 106 -1.04 -13.96 15.22
CA LEU A 106 -1.69 -12.70 15.59
C LEU A 106 -1.91 -11.78 14.39
N VAL A 107 -1.00 -11.79 13.41
CA VAL A 107 -1.15 -11.09 12.14
C VAL A 107 -2.31 -11.65 11.32
N ILE A 108 -2.52 -12.98 11.33
CA ILE A 108 -3.71 -13.61 10.72
C ILE A 108 -4.98 -13.07 11.37
N ALA A 109 -5.06 -13.05 12.70
CA ALA A 109 -6.22 -12.56 13.44
C ALA A 109 -6.48 -11.06 13.13
N TYR A 110 -5.43 -10.24 13.11
CA TYR A 110 -5.50 -8.84 12.72
C TYR A 110 -6.00 -8.66 11.28
N SER A 111 -5.47 -9.44 10.34
CA SER A 111 -5.84 -9.39 8.93
C SER A 111 -7.29 -9.81 8.67
N VAL A 112 -7.81 -10.77 9.43
CA VAL A 112 -9.24 -11.13 9.42
C VAL A 112 -10.09 -9.94 9.90
N ALA A 113 -9.68 -9.25 10.95
CA ALA A 113 -10.37 -8.05 11.41
C ALA A 113 -10.38 -6.94 10.33
N LEU A 114 -9.25 -6.71 9.66
CA LEU A 114 -9.14 -5.75 8.56
C LEU A 114 -10.02 -6.12 7.38
N SER A 115 -10.21 -7.41 7.09
CA SER A 115 -11.10 -7.88 6.01
C SER A 115 -12.55 -7.46 6.22
N ILE A 116 -12.98 -7.28 7.47
CA ILE A 116 -14.30 -6.78 7.84
C ILE A 116 -14.34 -5.25 7.73
N ILE A 117 -13.32 -4.59 8.27
CA ILE A 117 -13.27 -3.12 8.41
C ILE A 117 -13.17 -2.44 7.05
N ILE A 118 -12.21 -2.83 6.20
CA ILE A 118 -11.85 -2.11 4.97
C ILE A 118 -13.02 -1.93 4.01
N PRO A 119 -13.72 -3.01 3.56
CA PRO A 119 -14.84 -2.86 2.62
C PRO A 119 -16.03 -2.14 3.25
N THR A 120 -16.31 -2.42 4.51
CA THR A 120 -17.43 -1.83 5.23
C THR A 120 -17.22 -0.35 5.49
N TRP A 121 -15.98 0.07 5.79
CA TRP A 121 -15.60 1.47 5.94
C TRP A 121 -15.72 2.24 4.62
N SER A 122 -15.21 1.68 3.52
CA SER A 122 -15.32 2.31 2.19
C SER A 122 -16.79 2.50 1.78
N ALA A 123 -17.64 1.53 2.10
CA ALA A 123 -19.08 1.62 1.85
C ALA A 123 -19.76 2.68 2.75
N LEU A 124 -19.43 2.71 4.04
CA LEU A 124 -19.94 3.70 4.99
C LEU A 124 -19.54 5.13 4.60
N GLN A 125 -18.28 5.33 4.18
CA GLN A 125 -17.86 6.63 3.64
C GLN A 125 -18.71 7.02 2.41
N GLY A 126 -18.97 6.08 1.49
CA GLY A 126 -19.78 6.31 0.32
C GLY A 126 -21.21 6.76 0.63
N ASP A 127 -21.82 6.23 1.70
CA ASP A 127 -23.18 6.58 2.14
C ASP A 127 -23.31 8.04 2.62
N TRP A 128 -22.22 8.63 3.10
CA TRP A 128 -22.14 9.98 3.65
C TRP A 128 -21.48 10.99 2.69
N MET A 129 -21.24 10.62 1.43
CA MET A 129 -20.61 11.50 0.45
C MET A 129 -21.59 11.95 -0.61
N ASN A 130 -21.69 13.27 -0.81
CA ASN A 130 -22.37 13.83 -1.96
C ASN A 130 -21.57 13.47 -3.24
N PRO A 131 -22.19 12.87 -4.27
CA PRO A 131 -21.52 12.53 -5.52
C PRO A 131 -20.76 13.69 -6.19
N SER A 132 -21.29 14.92 -6.08
CA SER A 132 -20.69 16.14 -6.66
C SER A 132 -19.47 16.64 -5.87
N LYS A 133 -19.37 16.34 -4.55
CA LYS A 133 -18.30 16.79 -3.65
C LYS A 133 -17.40 15.63 -3.17
N ARG A 134 -17.45 14.48 -3.84
CA ARG A 134 -16.78 13.24 -3.40
C ARG A 134 -15.26 13.40 -3.26
N GLY A 135 -14.63 14.04 -4.24
CA GLY A 135 -13.19 14.28 -4.24
C GLY A 135 -12.73 15.16 -3.08
N SER A 136 -13.42 16.27 -2.83
CA SER A 136 -13.10 17.17 -1.72
C SER A 136 -13.35 16.53 -0.35
N THR A 137 -14.39 15.70 -0.23
CA THR A 137 -14.70 14.99 1.03
C THR A 137 -13.64 13.92 1.32
N LEU A 138 -13.25 13.11 0.33
CA LEU A 138 -12.14 12.15 0.46
C LEU A 138 -10.82 12.83 0.80
N SER A 139 -10.54 13.98 0.15
CA SER A 139 -9.35 14.77 0.47
C SER A 139 -9.33 15.23 1.92
N ARG A 140 -10.47 15.66 2.49
CA ARG A 140 -10.57 16.02 3.91
C ARG A 140 -10.31 14.82 4.83
N PHE A 141 -10.87 13.63 4.52
CA PHE A 141 -10.55 12.41 5.26
C PHE A 141 -9.06 12.12 5.21
N ASN A 142 -8.43 12.16 4.04
CA ASN A 142 -7.01 11.86 3.88
C ASN A 142 -6.11 12.87 4.61
N VAL A 143 -6.44 14.16 4.59
CA VAL A 143 -5.68 15.20 5.33
C VAL A 143 -5.78 14.95 6.84
N ILE A 144 -6.99 14.73 7.36
CA ILE A 144 -7.19 14.47 8.80
C ILE A 144 -6.50 13.17 9.22
N GLY A 145 -6.66 12.10 8.41
CA GLY A 145 -5.96 10.83 8.64
C GLY A 145 -4.44 10.99 8.59
N GLY A 146 -3.92 11.69 7.57
CA GLY A 146 -2.48 11.93 7.42
C GLY A 146 -1.87 12.72 8.57
N LEU A 147 -2.57 13.76 9.07
CA LEU A 147 -2.12 14.50 10.25
C LEU A 147 -2.13 13.62 11.52
N ALA A 148 -3.16 12.81 11.71
CA ALA A 148 -3.23 11.89 12.84
C ALA A 148 -2.16 10.79 12.74
N GLY A 149 -1.91 10.25 11.53
CA GLY A 149 -0.84 9.29 11.26
C GLY A 149 0.54 9.88 11.52
N LEU A 150 0.77 11.14 11.13
CA LEU A 150 2.01 11.85 11.42
C LEU A 150 2.24 11.98 12.95
N VAL A 151 1.20 12.32 13.72
CA VAL A 151 1.29 12.34 15.18
C VAL A 151 1.65 10.95 15.71
N GLY A 152 1.03 9.89 15.19
CA GLY A 152 1.37 8.51 15.54
C GLY A 152 2.82 8.15 15.26
N SER A 153 3.32 8.54 14.09
CA SER A 153 4.72 8.33 13.71
C SER A 153 5.69 9.12 14.61
N LEU A 154 5.38 10.37 14.96
CA LEU A 154 6.19 11.16 15.89
C LEU A 154 6.22 10.58 17.30
N ILE A 155 5.09 10.02 17.77
CA ILE A 155 5.04 9.29 19.05
C ILE A 155 5.89 8.04 18.97
N ALA A 156 5.88 7.31 17.82
CA ALA A 156 6.75 6.17 17.62
C ALA A 156 8.24 6.55 17.70
N VAL A 157 8.64 7.66 17.07
CA VAL A 157 10.00 8.23 17.21
C VAL A 157 10.34 8.44 18.69
N TYR A 158 9.47 9.12 19.43
CA TYR A 158 9.71 9.44 20.84
C TYR A 158 9.83 8.17 21.70
N VAL A 159 8.90 7.22 21.53
CA VAL A 159 8.89 5.96 22.29
C VAL A 159 10.17 5.16 22.01
N ILE A 160 10.62 5.05 20.75
CA ILE A 160 11.84 4.32 20.42
C ILE A 160 13.08 5.06 20.90
N TYR A 161 13.09 6.39 20.85
CA TYR A 161 14.20 7.20 21.35
C TYR A 161 14.43 7.03 22.86
N THR A 162 13.35 6.87 23.64
CA THR A 162 13.42 6.74 25.11
C THR A 162 13.70 5.32 25.60
N ASN A 163 13.68 4.32 24.72
CA ASN A 163 13.97 2.93 25.06
C ASN A 163 15.38 2.52 24.57
N GLU A 164 15.82 1.33 25.01
CA GLU A 164 17.12 0.80 24.62
C GLU A 164 17.20 0.59 23.10
N ALA A 165 18.28 1.10 22.49
CA ALA A 165 18.60 0.86 21.10
C ALA A 165 18.68 -0.65 20.82
N ASN A 166 18.07 -1.09 19.72
CA ASN A 166 18.09 -2.48 19.27
C ASN A 166 17.26 -3.50 20.08
N SER A 167 16.55 -3.07 21.15
CA SER A 167 15.67 -3.96 21.90
C SER A 167 14.33 -4.19 21.17
N PRO A 168 13.77 -5.43 21.13
CA PRO A 168 12.41 -5.68 20.68
C PRO A 168 11.37 -4.90 21.50
N ASP A 169 11.64 -4.66 22.80
CA ASP A 169 10.72 -3.99 23.72
C ASP A 169 10.43 -2.56 23.32
N SER A 170 11.33 -1.91 22.55
CA SER A 170 11.10 -0.57 21.99
C SER A 170 9.84 -0.48 21.11
N PHE A 171 9.40 -1.60 20.52
CA PHE A 171 8.21 -1.63 19.65
C PHE A 171 6.93 -2.00 20.38
N ARG A 172 6.99 -2.65 21.56
CA ARG A 172 5.82 -3.19 22.27
C ARG A 172 4.80 -2.13 22.61
N LEU A 173 5.26 -0.97 23.14
CA LEU A 173 4.39 0.14 23.50
C LEU A 173 3.64 0.70 22.29
N LEU A 174 4.23 0.67 21.09
CA LEU A 174 3.59 1.14 19.87
C LEU A 174 2.35 0.30 19.53
N PHE A 175 2.44 -1.02 19.70
CA PHE A 175 1.29 -1.93 19.48
C PHE A 175 0.21 -1.73 20.54
N VAL A 176 0.58 -1.41 21.80
CA VAL A 176 -0.40 -1.07 22.84
C VAL A 176 -1.13 0.23 22.50
N LEU A 177 -0.40 1.28 22.10
CA LEU A 177 -1.01 2.56 21.72
C LEU A 177 -1.94 2.40 20.52
N ALA A 178 -1.53 1.65 19.51
CA ALA A 178 -2.35 1.33 18.34
C ALA A 178 -3.60 0.52 18.72
N ALA A 179 -3.48 -0.45 19.63
CA ALA A 179 -4.62 -1.22 20.15
C ALA A 179 -5.65 -0.32 20.82
N VAL A 180 -5.21 0.57 21.72
CA VAL A 180 -6.10 1.53 22.40
C VAL A 180 -6.77 2.47 21.40
N ALA A 181 -6.02 3.03 20.45
CA ALA A 181 -6.56 3.94 19.44
C ALA A 181 -7.59 3.24 18.53
N THR A 182 -7.30 2.01 18.09
CA THR A 182 -8.24 1.20 17.29
C THR A 182 -9.52 0.89 18.06
N PHE A 183 -9.43 0.55 19.33
CA PHE A 183 -10.59 0.29 20.20
C PHE A 183 -11.45 1.54 20.38
N LEU A 184 -10.84 2.66 20.77
CA LEU A 184 -11.55 3.94 20.95
C LEU A 184 -12.18 4.41 19.63
N GLY A 185 -11.47 4.26 18.50
CA GLY A 185 -12.01 4.55 17.19
C GLY A 185 -13.29 3.76 16.89
N GLY A 186 -13.28 2.46 17.15
CA GLY A 186 -14.49 1.62 17.00
C GLY A 186 -15.65 2.12 17.86
N LEU A 187 -15.41 2.51 19.11
CA LEU A 187 -16.45 3.03 20.00
C LEU A 187 -17.05 4.37 19.55
N ILE A 188 -16.27 5.23 18.91
CA ILE A 188 -16.77 6.51 18.35
C ILE A 188 -17.92 6.26 17.35
N LEU A 189 -17.85 5.19 16.57
CA LEU A 189 -18.86 4.86 15.56
C LEU A 189 -20.24 4.50 16.15
N ILE A 190 -20.36 4.22 17.44
CA ILE A 190 -21.65 3.98 18.11
C ILE A 190 -22.56 5.22 17.99
N ARG A 191 -21.98 6.42 17.90
CA ARG A 191 -22.71 7.68 17.80
C ARG A 191 -23.12 8.05 16.37
N VAL A 192 -22.65 7.33 15.35
CA VAL A 192 -22.98 7.61 13.95
C VAL A 192 -24.42 7.19 13.68
N PRO A 193 -25.30 8.11 13.25
CA PRO A 193 -26.68 7.77 12.95
C PRO A 193 -26.77 6.83 11.74
N TYR A 194 -27.79 5.97 11.76
CA TYR A 194 -28.07 5.10 10.61
C TYR A 194 -28.56 5.96 9.42
N ARG A 195 -28.02 5.66 8.26
CA ARG A 195 -28.44 6.28 6.99
C ARG A 195 -28.62 5.22 5.92
N ASP A 196 -29.75 5.30 5.22
CA ASP A 196 -30.00 4.45 4.04
C ASP A 196 -29.07 4.83 2.89
N PRO A 197 -28.48 3.85 2.19
CA PRO A 197 -27.61 4.11 1.05
C PRO A 197 -28.36 4.84 -0.06
N THR A 198 -27.90 6.01 -0.48
CA THR A 198 -28.47 6.74 -1.61
C THR A 198 -28.21 6.01 -2.92
N LYS A 199 -29.26 5.69 -3.67
CA LYS A 199 -29.13 5.15 -5.03
C LYS A 199 -28.58 6.22 -5.96
N THR A 200 -27.36 6.06 -6.45
CA THR A 200 -26.77 6.96 -7.46
C THR A 200 -27.30 6.63 -8.86
N PRO A 201 -27.64 7.65 -9.69
CA PRO A 201 -28.07 7.43 -11.07
C PRO A 201 -26.93 6.84 -11.93
N ASP A 202 -27.29 5.92 -12.82
CA ASP A 202 -26.32 5.25 -13.70
C ASP A 202 -26.11 5.98 -15.03
N LEU A 203 -24.86 5.98 -15.49
CA LEU A 203 -24.54 6.29 -16.90
C LEU A 203 -24.90 5.09 -17.79
N ILE A 204 -25.75 5.32 -18.79
CA ILE A 204 -26.11 4.31 -19.79
C ILE A 204 -24.98 4.24 -20.82
N LEU A 205 -24.19 3.15 -20.79
CA LEU A 205 -23.16 2.85 -21.79
C LEU A 205 -23.73 1.91 -22.88
N THR A 206 -23.25 2.08 -24.12
CA THR A 206 -23.55 1.13 -25.21
C THR A 206 -22.80 -0.20 -24.97
N GLU A 207 -23.32 -1.31 -25.53
CA GLU A 207 -22.70 -2.64 -25.38
C GLU A 207 -21.24 -2.67 -25.89
N THR A 208 -20.95 -1.96 -26.98
CA THR A 208 -19.58 -1.85 -27.54
C THR A 208 -18.64 -1.12 -26.58
N ALA A 209 -19.11 -0.03 -25.97
CA ALA A 209 -18.32 0.71 -24.99
C ALA A 209 -18.08 -0.14 -23.72
N LYS A 210 -19.09 -0.86 -23.24
CA LYS A 210 -18.94 -1.79 -22.09
C LYS A 210 -17.85 -2.82 -22.36
N LYS A 211 -17.81 -3.40 -23.55
CA LYS A 211 -16.80 -4.40 -23.93
C LYS A 211 -15.39 -3.78 -23.97
N GLU A 212 -15.21 -2.61 -24.57
CA GLU A 212 -13.93 -1.92 -24.65
C GLU A 212 -13.38 -1.56 -23.27
N TYR A 213 -14.24 -1.06 -22.37
CA TYR A 213 -13.87 -0.77 -20.98
C TYR A 213 -13.47 -2.05 -20.23
N SER A 214 -14.22 -3.15 -20.41
CA SER A 214 -13.92 -4.44 -19.78
C SER A 214 -12.60 -5.03 -20.25
N ASP A 215 -12.31 -5.02 -21.55
CA ASP A 215 -11.06 -5.55 -22.11
C ASP A 215 -9.84 -4.75 -21.67
N THR A 216 -9.97 -3.41 -21.63
CA THR A 216 -8.92 -2.53 -21.13
C THR A 216 -8.70 -2.73 -19.63
N PHE A 217 -9.76 -2.86 -18.84
CA PHE A 217 -9.67 -3.14 -17.41
C PHE A 217 -8.96 -4.46 -17.13
N GLN A 218 -9.34 -5.55 -17.81
CA GLN A 218 -8.67 -6.84 -17.62
C GLN A 218 -7.19 -6.79 -18.02
N SER A 219 -6.86 -6.06 -19.09
CA SER A 219 -5.47 -5.87 -19.51
C SER A 219 -4.67 -5.07 -18.48
N TYR A 220 -5.29 -4.03 -17.89
CA TYR A 220 -4.72 -3.26 -16.79
C TYR A 220 -4.48 -4.14 -15.56
N VAL A 221 -5.48 -4.94 -15.13
CA VAL A 221 -5.35 -5.80 -13.94
C VAL A 221 -4.26 -6.85 -14.14
N ARG A 222 -4.15 -7.46 -15.33
CA ARG A 222 -3.07 -8.41 -15.63
C ARG A 222 -1.69 -7.76 -15.59
N ALA A 223 -1.54 -6.58 -16.19
CA ALA A 223 -0.29 -5.82 -16.15
C ALA A 223 0.09 -5.45 -14.70
N GLN A 224 -0.89 -4.99 -13.92
CA GLN A 224 -0.71 -4.64 -12.53
C GLN A 224 -0.34 -5.83 -11.66
N ALA A 225 -1.02 -6.97 -11.83
CA ALA A 225 -0.74 -8.20 -11.11
C ALA A 225 0.70 -8.68 -11.35
N PHE A 226 1.15 -8.71 -12.61
CA PHE A 226 2.53 -9.07 -12.96
C PHE A 226 3.55 -8.08 -12.37
N TYR A 227 3.26 -6.77 -12.42
CA TYR A 227 4.14 -5.76 -11.86
C TYR A 227 4.27 -5.90 -10.35
N VAL A 228 3.13 -6.04 -9.64
CA VAL A 228 3.09 -6.15 -8.17
C VAL A 228 3.74 -7.46 -7.70
N LEU A 229 3.60 -8.56 -8.43
CA LEU A 229 4.33 -9.80 -8.14
C LEU A 229 5.84 -9.53 -8.00
N ASN A 230 6.43 -8.86 -9.00
CA ASN A 230 7.86 -8.53 -8.98
C ASN A 230 8.21 -7.46 -7.94
N MET A 231 7.29 -6.53 -7.66
CA MET A 231 7.51 -5.48 -6.67
C MET A 231 7.51 -6.04 -5.25
N SER A 232 6.60 -6.94 -4.94
CA SER A 232 6.43 -7.50 -3.60
C SER A 232 7.54 -8.48 -3.19
N MET A 233 8.34 -8.99 -4.14
CA MET A 233 9.51 -9.82 -3.82
C MET A 233 10.47 -9.15 -2.84
N LEU A 234 10.53 -7.82 -2.84
CA LEU A 234 11.43 -7.06 -1.97
C LEU A 234 10.83 -6.67 -0.62
N TRP A 235 9.50 -6.75 -0.44
CA TRP A 235 8.87 -6.27 0.79
C TRP A 235 9.41 -6.92 2.07
N PRO A 236 9.58 -8.25 2.15
CA PRO A 236 10.19 -8.86 3.35
C PRO A 236 11.67 -8.52 3.51
N LEU A 237 12.37 -8.19 2.42
CA LEU A 237 13.82 -7.99 2.43
C LEU A 237 14.22 -6.60 2.92
N PHE A 238 13.33 -5.58 2.85
CA PHE A 238 13.66 -4.24 3.34
C PHE A 238 14.01 -4.21 4.83
N ALA A 239 13.28 -4.95 5.66
CA ALA A 239 13.60 -5.03 7.07
C ALA A 239 14.93 -5.77 7.31
N MET A 240 15.21 -6.82 6.52
CA MET A 240 16.45 -7.57 6.60
C MET A 240 17.67 -6.74 6.21
N ILE A 241 17.61 -5.99 5.10
CA ILE A 241 18.73 -5.14 4.67
C ILE A 241 19.04 -4.07 5.71
N LEU A 242 18.02 -3.40 6.25
CA LEU A 242 18.23 -2.33 7.23
C LEU A 242 18.82 -2.87 8.54
N ILE A 243 18.36 -4.02 9.02
CA ILE A 243 18.73 -4.54 10.34
C ILE A 243 19.96 -5.46 10.28
N LYS A 244 20.01 -6.41 9.31
CA LYS A 244 21.07 -7.42 9.26
C LYS A 244 22.27 -7.02 8.42
N VAL A 245 22.07 -6.22 7.36
CA VAL A 245 23.15 -5.84 6.44
C VAL A 245 23.71 -4.46 6.79
N LEU A 246 22.85 -3.47 7.01
CA LEU A 246 23.26 -2.10 7.33
C LEU A 246 23.37 -1.86 8.85
N GLU A 247 22.94 -2.84 9.68
CA GLU A 247 23.01 -2.82 11.14
C GLU A 247 22.51 -1.52 11.78
N VAL A 248 21.48 -0.89 11.15
CA VAL A 248 20.93 0.38 11.63
C VAL A 248 20.18 0.19 12.95
N ASP A 249 20.26 1.18 13.80
CA ASP A 249 19.50 1.21 15.06
C ASP A 249 18.00 1.47 14.85
N ASN A 250 17.21 1.25 15.87
CA ASN A 250 15.75 1.42 15.80
C ASN A 250 15.35 2.87 15.49
N MET A 251 16.15 3.86 15.90
CA MET A 251 15.89 5.27 15.64
C MET A 251 15.99 5.59 14.14
N VAL A 252 17.00 5.05 13.46
CA VAL A 252 17.16 5.19 12.01
C VAL A 252 16.02 4.50 11.25
N LEU A 253 15.56 3.34 11.73
CA LEU A 253 14.40 2.64 11.14
C LEU A 253 13.13 3.51 11.18
N VAL A 254 12.88 4.15 12.31
CA VAL A 254 11.73 5.06 12.46
C VAL A 254 11.90 6.31 11.61
N ALA A 255 13.09 6.92 11.63
CA ALA A 255 13.38 8.08 10.78
C ALA A 255 13.16 7.77 9.31
N PHE A 256 13.59 6.59 8.85
CA PHE A 256 13.37 6.10 7.48
C PHE A 256 11.87 6.04 7.14
N SER A 257 11.04 5.49 8.02
CA SER A 257 9.59 5.38 7.84
C SER A 257 8.91 6.75 7.83
N VAL A 258 9.27 7.63 8.77
CA VAL A 258 8.70 8.99 8.88
C VAL A 258 9.07 9.85 7.66
N ILE A 259 10.31 9.82 7.23
CA ILE A 259 10.78 10.56 6.02
C ILE A 259 10.02 10.06 4.79
N GLY A 260 9.79 8.75 4.66
CA GLY A 260 9.00 8.17 3.59
C GLY A 260 7.56 8.69 3.57
N ALA A 261 6.88 8.63 4.71
CA ALA A 261 5.50 9.11 4.85
C ALA A 261 5.37 10.61 4.56
N LEU A 262 6.29 11.43 5.08
CA LEU A 262 6.32 12.87 4.81
C LEU A 262 6.56 13.18 3.32
N SER A 263 7.48 12.46 2.69
CA SER A 263 7.74 12.62 1.26
C SER A 263 6.50 12.24 0.43
N GLU A 264 5.90 11.08 0.70
CA GLU A 264 4.68 10.66 0.02
C GLU A 264 3.57 11.71 0.15
N MET A 265 3.30 12.18 1.37
CA MET A 265 2.27 13.18 1.65
C MET A 265 2.54 14.52 0.94
N ALA A 266 3.79 14.96 0.88
CA ALA A 266 4.18 16.20 0.21
C ALA A 266 3.95 16.15 -1.32
N PHE A 267 4.13 14.96 -1.93
CA PHE A 267 3.94 14.79 -3.37
C PHE A 267 2.49 14.48 -3.78
N GLN A 268 1.60 14.07 -2.86
CA GLN A 268 0.20 13.78 -3.19
C GLN A 268 -0.53 14.89 -3.95
N PRO A 269 -0.49 16.18 -3.52
CA PRO A 269 -1.19 17.24 -4.26
C PRO A 269 -0.55 17.54 -5.62
N ILE A 270 0.74 17.28 -5.79
CA ILE A 270 1.43 17.45 -7.06
C ILE A 270 0.98 16.37 -8.05
N MET A 271 0.99 15.12 -7.61
CA MET A 271 0.59 13.96 -8.42
C MET A 271 -0.91 13.99 -8.74
N GLY A 272 -1.76 14.42 -7.80
CA GLY A 272 -3.20 14.63 -8.04
C GLY A 272 -3.46 15.62 -9.18
N ARG A 273 -2.83 16.80 -9.14
CA ARG A 273 -2.94 17.81 -10.22
C ARG A 273 -2.39 17.31 -11.55
N LEU A 274 -1.34 16.49 -11.51
CA LEU A 274 -0.77 15.91 -12.73
C LEU A 274 -1.75 14.89 -13.35
N VAL A 275 -2.37 14.04 -12.53
CA VAL A 275 -3.41 13.09 -12.97
C VAL A 275 -4.60 13.81 -13.59
N ASP A 276 -5.05 14.93 -13.00
CA ASP A 276 -6.16 15.71 -13.55
C ASP A 276 -5.83 16.31 -14.93
N ARG A 277 -4.57 16.66 -15.18
CA ARG A 277 -4.12 17.27 -16.44
C ARG A 277 -3.87 16.25 -17.55
N VAL A 278 -3.11 15.20 -17.24
CA VAL A 278 -2.63 14.25 -18.28
C VAL A 278 -3.31 12.88 -18.23
N GLY A 279 -4.12 12.64 -17.23
CA GLY A 279 -4.79 11.37 -16.98
C GLY A 279 -3.96 10.41 -16.11
N PRO A 280 -4.60 9.35 -15.57
CA PRO A 280 -3.95 8.44 -14.63
C PRO A 280 -2.88 7.56 -15.28
N LEU A 281 -3.05 7.12 -16.54
CA LEU A 281 -2.13 6.17 -17.18
C LEU A 281 -0.70 6.71 -17.37
N PRO A 282 -0.47 7.93 -17.89
CA PRO A 282 0.89 8.48 -18.01
C PRO A 282 1.60 8.62 -16.67
N VAL A 283 0.89 9.08 -15.63
CA VAL A 283 1.44 9.24 -14.27
C VAL A 283 1.74 7.87 -13.64
N LEU A 284 0.90 6.87 -13.90
CA LEU A 284 1.14 5.49 -13.49
C LEU A 284 2.44 4.94 -14.13
N ILE A 285 2.61 5.13 -15.46
CA ILE A 285 3.83 4.68 -16.17
C ILE A 285 5.07 5.34 -15.57
N MET A 286 5.02 6.65 -15.29
CA MET A 286 6.12 7.37 -14.65
C MET A 286 6.50 6.73 -13.30
N SER A 287 5.51 6.43 -12.45
CA SER A 287 5.76 5.74 -11.17
C SER A 287 6.34 4.33 -11.36
N ARG A 288 5.91 3.59 -12.40
CA ARG A 288 6.44 2.25 -12.70
C ARG A 288 7.91 2.29 -13.09
N ILE A 289 8.30 3.27 -13.90
CA ILE A 289 9.71 3.47 -14.28
C ILE A 289 10.55 3.80 -13.03
N GLY A 290 10.09 4.73 -12.19
CA GLY A 290 10.79 5.07 -10.95
C GLY A 290 10.96 3.85 -10.03
N PHE A 291 9.91 3.08 -9.80
CA PHE A 291 10.00 1.86 -8.99
C PHE A 291 10.86 0.74 -9.64
N ALA A 292 11.01 0.70 -10.96
CA ALA A 292 11.84 -0.29 -11.65
C ALA A 292 13.35 0.00 -11.49
N ILE A 293 13.73 1.28 -11.36
CA ILE A 293 15.12 1.69 -11.21
C ILE A 293 15.64 1.43 -9.78
N LEU A 294 14.78 1.59 -8.77
CA LEU A 294 15.17 1.52 -7.36
C LEU A 294 15.90 0.24 -6.94
N PRO A 295 15.46 -0.97 -7.33
CA PRO A 295 16.14 -2.19 -6.95
C PRO A 295 17.60 -2.24 -7.41
N PHE A 296 17.88 -1.72 -8.60
CA PHE A 296 19.26 -1.66 -9.11
C PHE A 296 20.11 -0.70 -8.28
N ILE A 297 19.58 0.49 -7.94
CA ILE A 297 20.33 1.44 -7.10
C ILE A 297 20.61 0.83 -5.72
N TYR A 298 19.62 0.20 -5.10
CA TYR A 298 19.79 -0.43 -3.80
C TYR A 298 20.73 -1.64 -3.83
N ALA A 299 20.78 -2.39 -4.95
CA ALA A 299 21.72 -3.49 -5.11
C ALA A 299 23.18 -3.00 -5.15
N PHE A 300 23.46 -1.93 -5.91
CA PHE A 300 24.83 -1.45 -6.09
C PHE A 300 25.29 -0.44 -5.03
N PHE A 301 24.35 0.27 -4.40
CA PHE A 301 24.63 1.32 -3.41
C PHE A 301 23.84 1.09 -2.11
N PRO A 302 24.12 0.01 -1.36
CA PRO A 302 23.41 -0.31 -0.13
C PRO A 302 23.94 0.53 1.05
N ASP A 303 23.72 1.83 0.98
CA ASP A 303 24.09 2.81 2.01
C ASP A 303 22.81 3.49 2.52
N ILE A 304 22.66 3.62 3.83
CA ILE A 304 21.48 4.22 4.45
C ILE A 304 21.24 5.66 3.99
N ARG A 305 22.28 6.42 3.71
CA ARG A 305 22.17 7.81 3.23
C ARG A 305 21.59 7.85 1.82
N VAL A 306 22.05 6.91 0.95
CA VAL A 306 21.51 6.75 -0.40
C VAL A 306 20.05 6.31 -0.31
N MET A 307 19.72 5.35 0.55
CA MET A 307 18.35 4.89 0.73
C MET A 307 17.43 6.00 1.23
N LEU A 308 17.86 6.83 2.20
CA LEU A 308 17.11 7.98 2.68
C LEU A 308 16.90 9.05 1.58
N ALA A 309 17.93 9.34 0.79
CA ALA A 309 17.80 10.29 -0.33
C ALA A 309 16.80 9.78 -1.37
N LEU A 310 16.84 8.49 -1.70
CA LEU A 310 15.91 7.86 -2.65
C LEU A 310 14.48 7.79 -2.10
N GLN A 311 14.31 7.67 -0.79
CA GLN A 311 13.00 7.74 -0.13
C GLN A 311 12.30 9.08 -0.43
N VAL A 312 13.07 10.17 -0.43
CA VAL A 312 12.53 11.51 -0.71
C VAL A 312 12.37 11.76 -2.21
N VAL A 313 13.39 11.43 -3.01
CA VAL A 313 13.47 11.88 -4.42
C VAL A 313 12.68 10.97 -5.37
N ILE A 314 12.61 9.67 -5.09
CA ILE A 314 11.99 8.68 -5.99
C ILE A 314 10.80 7.99 -5.33
N LEU A 315 10.98 7.40 -4.14
CA LEU A 315 9.94 6.58 -3.51
C LEU A 315 8.69 7.38 -3.17
N GLY A 316 8.82 8.51 -2.49
CA GLY A 316 7.69 9.36 -2.11
C GLY A 316 6.85 9.79 -3.31
N PRO A 317 7.43 10.41 -4.37
CA PRO A 317 6.72 10.74 -5.60
C PRO A 317 6.07 9.53 -6.28
N CYS A 318 6.79 8.39 -6.34
CA CYS A 318 6.29 7.18 -7.00
C CYS A 318 5.16 6.51 -6.22
N PHE A 319 5.22 6.45 -4.88
CA PHE A 319 4.12 5.93 -4.06
C PHE A 319 2.90 6.83 -4.11
N SER A 320 3.08 8.15 -4.00
CA SER A 320 2.01 9.11 -4.17
C SER A 320 1.31 8.96 -5.52
N ALA A 321 2.09 8.89 -6.62
CA ALA A 321 1.56 8.66 -7.96
C ALA A 321 0.83 7.31 -8.05
N PHE A 322 1.41 6.24 -7.49
CA PHE A 322 0.82 4.91 -7.50
C PHE A 322 -0.54 4.84 -6.80
N LEU A 323 -0.65 5.38 -5.60
CA LEU A 323 -1.90 5.35 -4.83
C LEU A 323 -3.03 6.07 -5.56
N ILE A 324 -2.75 7.27 -6.07
CA ILE A 324 -3.74 8.07 -6.78
C ILE A 324 -4.14 7.40 -8.10
N THR A 325 -3.16 6.97 -8.89
CA THR A 325 -3.43 6.45 -10.24
C THR A 325 -4.04 5.05 -10.21
N SER A 326 -3.69 4.20 -9.25
CA SER A 326 -4.28 2.85 -9.15
C SER A 326 -5.78 2.91 -8.91
N ASN A 327 -6.23 3.78 -8.01
CA ASN A 327 -7.65 4.01 -7.76
C ASN A 327 -8.35 4.70 -8.94
N ALA A 328 -7.71 5.74 -9.52
CA ALA A 328 -8.26 6.46 -10.66
C ALA A 328 -8.46 5.56 -11.89
N MET A 329 -7.50 4.65 -12.17
CA MET A 329 -7.61 3.67 -13.27
C MET A 329 -8.82 2.75 -13.10
N VAL A 330 -9.06 2.22 -11.90
CA VAL A 330 -10.23 1.38 -11.63
C VAL A 330 -11.52 2.20 -11.77
N LEU A 331 -11.56 3.42 -11.22
CA LEU A 331 -12.75 4.30 -11.32
C LEU A 331 -13.08 4.70 -12.75
N ASP A 332 -12.06 4.94 -13.59
CA ASP A 332 -12.24 5.35 -14.99
C ASP A 332 -12.68 4.17 -15.89
N LEU A 333 -12.31 2.94 -15.53
CA LEU A 333 -12.59 1.74 -16.31
C LEU A 333 -13.82 0.97 -15.82
N ALA A 334 -14.33 1.25 -14.61
CA ALA A 334 -15.48 0.58 -14.02
C ALA A 334 -16.78 1.30 -14.31
N PRO A 335 -17.85 0.59 -14.76
CA PRO A 335 -19.21 1.13 -14.80
C PRO A 335 -19.65 1.58 -13.40
N ASN A 336 -20.44 2.66 -13.31
CA ASN A 336 -20.82 3.25 -12.02
C ASN A 336 -21.52 2.25 -11.08
N LYS A 337 -22.39 1.39 -11.60
CA LYS A 337 -23.12 0.36 -10.82
C LYS A 337 -22.22 -0.78 -10.34
N GLU A 338 -21.13 -1.07 -11.04
CA GLU A 338 -20.28 -2.25 -10.82
C GLU A 338 -18.92 -1.89 -10.18
N ARG A 339 -18.73 -0.64 -9.76
CA ARG A 339 -17.45 -0.17 -9.20
C ARG A 339 -16.94 -1.04 -8.06
N ALA A 340 -17.82 -1.44 -7.15
CA ALA A 340 -17.43 -2.30 -6.02
C ALA A 340 -16.91 -3.67 -6.50
N SER A 341 -17.56 -4.28 -7.47
CA SER A 341 -17.14 -5.55 -8.08
C SER A 341 -15.79 -5.41 -8.81
N TYR A 342 -15.60 -4.30 -9.54
CA TYR A 342 -14.33 -4.01 -10.23
C TYR A 342 -13.17 -3.79 -9.24
N PHE A 343 -13.40 -3.04 -8.15
CA PHE A 343 -12.41 -2.89 -7.08
C PHE A 343 -12.09 -4.22 -6.40
N SER A 344 -13.11 -5.02 -6.08
CA SER A 344 -12.92 -6.34 -5.46
C SER A 344 -12.11 -7.27 -6.37
N TYR A 345 -12.42 -7.28 -7.67
CA TYR A 345 -11.67 -8.06 -8.66
C TYR A 345 -10.20 -7.62 -8.76
N TYR A 346 -9.97 -6.29 -8.84
CA TYR A 346 -8.63 -5.70 -8.87
C TYR A 346 -7.84 -6.03 -7.60
N ASN A 347 -8.41 -5.74 -6.43
CA ASN A 347 -7.74 -5.94 -5.13
C ASN A 347 -7.42 -7.42 -4.87
N SER A 348 -8.36 -8.32 -5.18
CA SER A 348 -8.12 -9.76 -5.03
C SER A 348 -6.95 -10.24 -5.89
N ARG A 349 -6.87 -9.83 -7.15
CA ARG A 349 -5.78 -10.22 -8.05
C ARG A 349 -4.44 -9.64 -7.63
N VAL A 350 -4.42 -8.37 -7.27
CA VAL A 350 -3.21 -7.68 -6.78
C VAL A 350 -2.78 -8.27 -5.44
N GLY A 351 -3.71 -8.53 -4.51
CA GLY A 351 -3.42 -9.13 -3.21
C GLY A 351 -2.83 -10.53 -3.31
N VAL A 352 -3.41 -11.40 -4.16
CA VAL A 352 -2.87 -12.75 -4.40
C VAL A 352 -1.46 -12.68 -5.02
N THR A 353 -1.27 -11.85 -6.04
CA THR A 353 0.05 -11.76 -6.70
C THR A 353 1.10 -11.11 -5.81
N SER A 354 0.73 -10.17 -4.93
CA SER A 354 1.66 -9.61 -3.95
C SER A 354 2.10 -10.64 -2.91
N CYS A 355 1.18 -11.49 -2.45
CA CYS A 355 1.50 -12.61 -1.57
C CYS A 355 2.49 -13.57 -2.21
N ILE A 356 2.20 -14.03 -3.44
CA ILE A 356 3.06 -14.96 -4.18
C ILE A 356 4.45 -14.33 -4.40
N GLY A 357 4.51 -13.06 -4.81
CA GLY A 357 5.78 -12.37 -5.04
C GLY A 357 6.62 -12.26 -3.77
N ALA A 358 6.02 -11.86 -2.63
CA ALA A 358 6.72 -11.78 -1.36
C ALA A 358 7.30 -13.13 -0.91
N LEU A 359 6.52 -14.21 -1.06
CA LEU A 359 6.98 -15.56 -0.78
C LEU A 359 8.13 -15.99 -1.71
N ILE A 360 7.99 -15.78 -3.03
CA ILE A 360 9.06 -16.09 -3.99
C ILE A 360 10.35 -15.36 -3.62
N GLY A 361 10.28 -14.05 -3.34
CA GLY A 361 11.47 -13.27 -2.96
C GLY A 361 12.13 -13.79 -1.70
N ALA A 362 11.36 -14.10 -0.67
CA ALA A 362 11.88 -14.61 0.60
C ALA A 362 12.45 -16.02 0.49
N TYR A 363 11.78 -16.94 -0.23
CA TYR A 363 12.30 -18.29 -0.43
C TYR A 363 13.58 -18.31 -1.26
N ILE A 364 13.67 -17.47 -2.31
CA ILE A 364 14.93 -17.31 -3.07
C ILE A 364 16.03 -16.78 -2.14
N ALA A 365 15.74 -15.74 -1.34
CA ALA A 365 16.70 -15.16 -0.42
C ALA A 365 17.15 -16.18 0.64
N GLY A 366 16.20 -16.90 1.28
CA GLY A 366 16.51 -17.92 2.28
C GLY A 366 17.35 -19.07 1.72
N TYR A 367 16.97 -19.60 0.55
CA TYR A 367 17.74 -20.66 -0.12
C TYR A 367 19.19 -20.21 -0.47
N LEU A 368 19.35 -18.98 -0.93
CA LEU A 368 20.67 -18.45 -1.29
C LEU A 368 21.50 -18.04 -0.08
N ASP A 369 20.88 -17.67 1.03
CA ASP A 369 21.55 -17.38 2.30
C ASP A 369 22.23 -18.65 2.87
N ASP A 370 21.57 -19.81 2.72
CA ASP A 370 22.12 -21.10 3.09
C ASP A 370 23.16 -21.66 2.09
N PHE A 371 23.24 -21.09 0.89
CA PHE A 371 24.10 -21.58 -0.18
C PHE A 371 25.50 -20.98 -0.12
N SER A 372 26.49 -21.78 0.29
CA SER A 372 27.90 -21.37 0.45
C SER A 372 28.77 -21.52 -0.82
N GLY A 373 28.21 -22.03 -1.93
CA GLY A 373 28.94 -22.21 -3.19
C GLY A 373 29.17 -20.92 -3.97
N PRO A 374 30.22 -20.82 -4.82
CA PRO A 374 30.46 -19.64 -5.65
C PRO A 374 29.40 -19.50 -6.75
N ILE A 375 28.95 -18.26 -6.98
CA ILE A 375 28.10 -17.88 -8.11
C ILE A 375 28.86 -16.84 -8.92
N TYR A 376 29.82 -17.28 -9.72
CA TYR A 376 30.85 -16.46 -10.39
C TYR A 376 30.32 -15.18 -11.07
N LEU A 377 29.15 -15.22 -11.72
CA LEU A 377 28.57 -14.04 -12.36
C LEU A 377 28.12 -13.01 -11.32
N ILE A 378 27.51 -13.46 -10.25
CA ILE A 378 26.98 -12.59 -9.19
C ILE A 378 28.13 -12.01 -8.37
N ASP A 379 29.10 -12.83 -8.01
CA ASP A 379 30.28 -12.39 -7.27
C ASP A 379 31.03 -11.29 -8.05
N ARG A 380 31.20 -11.44 -9.38
CA ARG A 380 31.73 -10.38 -10.25
C ARG A 380 30.87 -9.11 -10.32
N LEU A 381 29.54 -9.23 -10.28
CA LEU A 381 28.66 -8.06 -10.28
C LEU A 381 28.72 -7.35 -8.91
N MET A 382 28.91 -8.09 -7.84
CA MET A 382 29.05 -7.55 -6.49
C MET A 382 30.36 -6.78 -6.28
N ASP A 383 31.41 -7.06 -7.05
CA ASP A 383 32.66 -6.26 -7.05
C ASP A 383 32.42 -4.77 -7.39
N PHE A 384 31.29 -4.45 -8.03
CA PHE A 384 30.86 -3.07 -8.29
C PHE A 384 29.99 -2.48 -7.17
N SER A 385 29.65 -3.25 -6.13
CA SER A 385 28.88 -2.74 -4.97
C SER A 385 29.81 -2.06 -3.96
N LEU A 386 29.25 -1.14 -3.15
CA LEU A 386 30.01 -0.41 -2.13
C LEU A 386 30.31 -1.24 -0.85
N ILE A 387 29.90 -2.50 -0.79
CA ILE A 387 30.17 -3.36 0.36
C ILE A 387 31.41 -4.22 0.10
N ASP A 388 32.46 -3.99 0.87
CA ASP A 388 33.75 -4.66 0.75
C ASP A 388 33.77 -6.11 1.29
N HIS A 389 32.73 -6.56 1.99
CA HIS A 389 32.64 -7.90 2.57
C HIS A 389 31.46 -8.68 2.00
N LEU A 390 31.77 -9.79 1.33
CA LEU A 390 30.81 -10.78 0.79
C LEU A 390 30.15 -11.56 1.95
N ASP A 391 29.16 -10.94 2.61
CA ASP A 391 28.22 -11.66 3.46
C ASP A 391 27.22 -12.43 2.59
N TYR A 392 27.00 -13.71 2.90
CA TYR A 392 26.04 -14.56 2.16
C TYR A 392 24.63 -13.98 2.19
N THR A 393 24.22 -13.37 3.28
CA THR A 393 22.93 -12.67 3.42
C THR A 393 22.82 -11.52 2.42
N TRP A 394 23.88 -10.72 2.25
CA TRP A 394 23.87 -9.65 1.24
C TRP A 394 23.79 -10.19 -0.18
N ARG A 395 24.54 -11.24 -0.50
CA ARG A 395 24.51 -11.88 -1.81
C ARG A 395 23.12 -12.38 -2.18
N ALA A 396 22.43 -13.01 -1.23
CA ALA A 396 21.05 -13.47 -1.40
C ALA A 396 20.10 -12.31 -1.71
N ILE A 397 20.18 -11.24 -0.93
CA ILE A 397 19.38 -10.03 -1.11
C ILE A 397 19.68 -9.36 -2.46
N PHE A 398 20.96 -9.22 -2.82
CA PHE A 398 21.41 -8.63 -4.09
C PHE A 398 20.78 -9.30 -5.30
N ILE A 399 20.77 -10.65 -5.33
CA ILE A 399 20.15 -11.42 -6.42
C ILE A 399 18.67 -11.12 -6.52
N VAL A 400 17.94 -11.09 -5.41
CA VAL A 400 16.50 -10.81 -5.42
C VAL A 400 16.22 -9.36 -5.86
N PHE A 401 17.08 -8.40 -5.50
CA PHE A 401 16.99 -7.03 -6.01
C PHE A 401 17.12 -6.97 -7.52
N LEU A 402 18.11 -7.66 -8.10
CA LEU A 402 18.28 -7.72 -9.55
C LEU A 402 17.08 -8.38 -10.25
N LEU A 403 16.62 -9.52 -9.74
CA LEU A 403 15.44 -10.23 -10.30
C LEU A 403 14.20 -9.34 -10.26
N SER A 404 13.93 -8.69 -9.12
CA SER A 404 12.82 -7.77 -8.97
C SER A 404 12.93 -6.58 -9.92
N GLY A 405 14.12 -5.97 -10.05
CA GLY A 405 14.38 -4.85 -10.96
C GLY A 405 14.13 -5.21 -12.43
N ILE A 406 14.65 -6.35 -12.88
CA ILE A 406 14.40 -6.88 -14.23
C ILE A 406 12.90 -7.15 -14.44
N GLY A 407 12.26 -7.84 -13.49
CA GLY A 407 10.84 -8.16 -13.57
C GLY A 407 9.95 -6.91 -13.62
N ARG A 408 10.25 -5.85 -12.84
CA ARG A 408 9.54 -4.56 -12.89
C ARG A 408 9.76 -3.83 -14.21
N THR A 409 10.98 -3.88 -14.76
CA THR A 409 11.30 -3.27 -16.06
C THR A 409 10.48 -3.93 -17.16
N ILE A 410 10.46 -5.26 -17.21
CA ILE A 410 9.62 -6.03 -18.16
C ILE A 410 8.13 -5.75 -17.89
N GLY A 411 7.73 -5.71 -16.63
CA GLY A 411 6.34 -5.45 -16.19
C GLY A 411 5.83 -4.04 -16.51
N THR A 412 6.72 -3.09 -16.82
CA THR A 412 6.34 -1.75 -17.29
C THR A 412 5.86 -1.76 -18.75
N ILE A 413 6.34 -2.69 -19.57
CA ILE A 413 6.03 -2.76 -21.02
C ILE A 413 4.53 -2.87 -21.30
N PRO A 414 3.74 -3.75 -20.61
CA PRO A 414 2.30 -3.83 -20.84
C PRO A 414 1.56 -2.51 -20.64
N PHE A 415 1.97 -1.69 -19.66
CA PHE A 415 1.34 -0.37 -19.42
C PHE A 415 1.56 0.60 -20.57
N LEU A 416 2.72 0.53 -21.26
CA LEU A 416 3.00 1.33 -22.46
C LEU A 416 2.11 0.98 -23.65
N ARG A 417 1.48 -0.19 -23.62
CA ARG A 417 0.57 -0.68 -24.68
C ARG A 417 -0.90 -0.45 -24.37
N LEU A 418 -1.24 -0.07 -23.13
CA LEU A 418 -2.62 0.21 -22.77
C LEU A 418 -3.12 1.48 -23.47
N LYS A 419 -4.39 1.44 -23.87
CA LYS A 419 -5.11 2.60 -24.42
C LYS A 419 -6.29 2.89 -23.52
N MET A 420 -6.37 4.14 -23.03
CA MET A 420 -7.50 4.56 -22.20
C MET A 420 -8.66 4.98 -23.10
N PRO A 421 -9.89 4.46 -22.84
CA PRO A 421 -11.08 4.89 -23.57
C PRO A 421 -11.41 6.37 -23.33
N LYS A 422 -11.18 6.85 -22.10
CA LYS A 422 -11.39 8.24 -21.70
C LYS A 422 -10.20 9.10 -22.11
N LYS A 423 -10.46 10.20 -22.82
CA LYS A 423 -9.44 11.18 -23.21
C LYS A 423 -9.31 12.29 -22.17
N TYR A 424 -8.09 12.65 -21.82
CA TYR A 424 -7.75 13.78 -20.95
C TYR A 424 -7.15 14.90 -21.78
N PRO A 425 -7.38 16.19 -21.44
CA PRO A 425 -6.93 17.34 -22.27
C PRO A 425 -5.44 17.36 -22.57
N GLY A 426 -4.61 16.95 -21.61
CA GLY A 426 -3.14 16.93 -21.76
C GLY A 426 -2.54 15.61 -22.27
N SER A 427 -3.36 14.54 -22.41
CA SER A 427 -2.85 13.20 -22.75
C SER A 427 -2.32 13.09 -24.18
N ILE A 428 -2.88 13.85 -25.12
CA ILE A 428 -2.50 13.82 -26.53
C ILE A 428 -1.04 14.28 -26.72
N HIS A 429 -0.66 15.39 -26.09
CA HIS A 429 0.70 15.93 -26.20
C HIS A 429 1.76 15.06 -25.52
N PHE A 430 1.41 14.35 -24.45
CA PHE A 430 2.38 13.49 -23.73
C PHE A 430 2.63 12.17 -24.48
N VAL A 431 1.58 11.54 -24.98
CA VAL A 431 1.68 10.28 -25.75
C VAL A 431 2.35 10.53 -27.10
N ASP A 432 2.04 11.64 -27.77
CA ASP A 432 2.65 12.00 -29.04
C ASP A 432 4.15 12.26 -28.90
N ARG A 433 4.60 12.98 -27.88
CA ARG A 433 6.03 13.16 -27.58
C ARG A 433 6.75 11.84 -27.26
N LEU A 434 6.12 10.93 -26.51
CA LEU A 434 6.68 9.59 -26.28
C LEU A 434 6.76 8.75 -27.57
N MET A 435 5.81 8.93 -28.50
CA MET A 435 5.81 8.25 -29.79
C MET A 435 6.79 8.88 -30.78
N GLU A 436 7.00 10.19 -30.76
CA GLU A 436 8.05 10.87 -31.53
C GLU A 436 9.44 10.36 -31.13
N PHE A 437 9.70 10.13 -29.83
CA PHE A 437 10.94 9.47 -29.37
C PHE A 437 11.12 8.04 -29.94
N ARG A 438 10.03 7.33 -30.30
CA ARG A 438 10.09 6.02 -30.96
C ARG A 438 10.38 6.12 -32.46
N MET A 439 9.99 7.20 -33.14
CA MET A 439 10.24 7.38 -34.58
C MET A 439 11.70 7.78 -34.87
N PHE A 440 12.38 8.45 -33.94
CA PHE A 440 13.83 8.74 -34.05
C PHE A 440 14.72 7.48 -33.98
N ARG A 441 14.18 6.33 -33.56
CA ARG A 441 14.92 5.03 -33.50
C ARG A 441 14.72 4.16 -34.72
N ARG A 442 13.98 4.62 -35.73
CA ARG A 442 13.73 3.90 -37.01
C ARG A 442 14.23 4.64 -38.24
N ARG A 443 15.14 5.58 -38.07
CA ARG A 443 15.95 6.14 -39.17
C ARG A 443 17.43 5.83 -38.99
#